data_7c139c7d87c91543cf93ec97f27fe555
#
_entry.id   7c139c7d87c91543cf93ec97f27fe555
#
_cell.length_a   1.000
_cell.length_b   1.000
_cell.length_c   1.000
_cell.angle_alpha   90.00
_cell.angle_beta   90.00
_cell.angle_gamma   90.00
#
_symmetry.space_group_name_H-M   'P 1'
#
loop_
_entity.id
_entity.type
_entity.pdbx_description
1 polymer ?
#
loop_
_entity_poly.entity_id
_entity_poly.type
_entity_poly.pdbx_seq_one_letter_code
_entity_poly.pdbx_strand_id
1 'polypeptide(L)'
;HLSLRRQRQMCIRDSNEGAFVSTILFSLSCPPDIPLWQAAMGISFGLVIGKEIFGGTGKNFLNPALTGRAFLYFAYPAQISGDKVWIAGISDYNLIPEGYSGATALGVAAESGMAGITNAYTWMDAFLGNIPGSVGETSIIAILIGLAVLLITKVASYRIVLGTFVGMILMSSILNIVGSETNPMFAIPWYWHAVIGSFAFGLVFMATEPVSGSGTNTGRWLYGIVIGVTVILIRVINPAFPEGMMLAILFANLLAPVIDHMVIMSNIKKRKALYNE
;
A
#
# COMPACT_ATOMS: atom_id res chain seq x y z
N HIS A 1 10.92 39.92 10.67
CA HIS A 1 9.46 39.74 10.54
C HIS A 1 8.97 39.32 9.15
N LEU A 2 9.64 39.71 8.05
CA LEU A 2 9.30 39.31 6.68
C LEU A 2 9.66 37.85 6.37
N SER A 3 10.72 37.32 6.96
CA SER A 3 11.13 35.92 6.79
C SER A 3 10.11 34.95 7.43
N LEU A 4 9.59 35.27 8.59
CA LEU A 4 8.57 34.48 9.28
C LEU A 4 7.21 34.48 8.53
N ARG A 5 6.87 35.58 7.89
CA ARG A 5 5.67 35.66 7.03
C ARG A 5 5.81 34.82 5.76
N ARG A 6 6.99 34.82 5.13
CA ARG A 6 7.30 33.97 3.97
C ARG A 6 7.29 32.48 4.34
N GLN A 7 7.87 32.11 5.48
CA GLN A 7 7.82 30.73 5.97
C GLN A 7 6.38 30.26 6.27
N ARG A 8 5.55 31.10 6.90
CA ARG A 8 4.13 30.78 7.10
C ARG A 8 3.35 30.63 5.80
N GLN A 9 3.60 31.48 4.80
CA GLN A 9 2.93 31.37 3.49
C GLN A 9 3.41 30.15 2.70
N MET A 10 4.69 29.78 2.77
CA MET A 10 5.19 28.51 2.21
C MET A 10 4.54 27.30 2.86
N CYS A 11 4.47 27.23 4.19
CA CYS A 11 3.85 26.11 4.89
C CYS A 11 2.35 25.95 4.56
N ILE A 12 1.61 27.04 4.39
CA ILE A 12 0.18 27.00 4.01
C ILE A 12 0.02 26.51 2.56
N ARG A 13 0.92 26.91 1.66
CA ARG A 13 0.90 26.50 0.25
C ARG A 13 1.27 25.03 0.08
N ASP A 14 2.30 24.58 0.79
CA ASP A 14 2.73 23.18 0.78
C ASP A 14 1.67 22.22 1.37
N SER A 15 0.88 22.67 2.36
CA SER A 15 -0.20 21.84 2.90
C SER A 15 -1.30 21.55 1.87
N ASN A 16 -1.64 22.52 1.03
CA ASN A 16 -2.66 22.37 0.00
C ASN A 16 -2.21 21.44 -1.13
N GLU A 17 -0.97 21.55 -1.60
CA GLU A 17 -0.42 20.69 -2.65
C GLU A 17 -0.33 19.23 -2.20
N GLY A 18 0.15 18.99 -0.99
CA GLY A 18 0.21 17.64 -0.43
C GLY A 18 -1.16 17.00 -0.17
N ALA A 19 -2.21 17.78 0.06
CA ALA A 19 -3.59 17.27 0.17
C ALA A 19 -4.07 16.73 -1.18
N PHE A 20 -3.75 17.40 -2.30
CA PHE A 20 -4.13 16.97 -3.64
C PHE A 20 -3.55 15.61 -4.00
N VAL A 21 -2.27 15.38 -3.73
CA VAL A 21 -1.61 14.09 -3.96
C VAL A 21 -2.28 12.99 -3.13
N SER A 22 -2.52 13.23 -1.83
CA SER A 22 -3.18 12.27 -0.95
C SER A 22 -4.59 11.92 -1.43
N THR A 23 -5.34 12.92 -1.93
CA THR A 23 -6.70 12.72 -2.44
C THR A 23 -6.71 11.87 -3.72
N ILE A 24 -5.78 12.12 -4.66
CA ILE A 24 -5.66 11.31 -5.87
C ILE A 24 -5.32 9.85 -5.52
N LEU A 25 -4.30 9.63 -4.69
CA LEU A 25 -3.90 8.28 -4.29
C LEU A 25 -5.02 7.54 -3.56
N PHE A 26 -5.75 8.26 -2.69
CA PHE A 26 -6.93 7.69 -2.03
C PHE A 26 -8.00 7.28 -3.04
N SER A 27 -8.37 8.16 -3.97
CA SER A 27 -9.39 7.87 -4.99
C SER A 27 -9.03 6.68 -5.87
N LEU A 28 -7.75 6.60 -6.30
CA LEU A 28 -7.26 5.47 -7.11
C LEU A 28 -7.25 4.14 -6.36
N SER A 29 -7.20 4.17 -5.03
CA SER A 29 -7.22 2.96 -4.19
C SER A 29 -8.62 2.54 -3.73
N CYS A 30 -9.65 3.31 -4.06
CA CYS A 30 -11.03 3.01 -3.70
C CYS A 30 -11.72 2.12 -4.73
N PRO A 31 -12.80 1.41 -4.34
CA PRO A 31 -13.71 0.74 -5.27
C PRO A 31 -14.32 1.72 -6.27
N PRO A 32 -14.62 1.28 -7.52
CA PRO A 32 -15.18 2.18 -8.53
C PRO A 32 -16.56 2.75 -8.17
N ASP A 33 -17.39 2.01 -7.47
CA ASP A 33 -18.77 2.37 -7.12
C ASP A 33 -18.94 2.89 -5.68
N ILE A 34 -17.87 3.37 -5.05
CA ILE A 34 -17.97 3.94 -3.69
C ILE A 34 -18.87 5.19 -3.66
N PRO A 35 -19.82 5.29 -2.70
CA PRO A 35 -20.63 6.50 -2.53
C PRO A 35 -19.76 7.73 -2.26
N LEU A 36 -20.01 8.83 -2.99
CA LEU A 36 -19.17 10.03 -2.92
C LEU A 36 -19.07 10.62 -1.51
N TRP A 37 -20.15 10.55 -0.72
CA TRP A 37 -20.12 11.04 0.66
C TRP A 37 -19.20 10.20 1.57
N GLN A 38 -19.12 8.89 1.36
CA GLN A 38 -18.17 8.01 2.07
C GLN A 38 -16.74 8.34 1.66
N ALA A 39 -16.49 8.50 0.37
CA ALA A 39 -15.18 8.93 -0.12
C ALA A 39 -14.76 10.27 0.50
N ALA A 40 -15.67 11.24 0.56
CA ALA A 40 -15.42 12.52 1.19
C ALA A 40 -15.09 12.41 2.68
N MET A 41 -15.84 11.57 3.42
CA MET A 41 -15.55 11.30 4.83
C MET A 41 -14.21 10.61 5.03
N GLY A 42 -13.90 9.60 4.21
CA GLY A 42 -12.66 8.85 4.28
C GLY A 42 -11.43 9.73 4.06
N ILE A 43 -11.43 10.51 2.98
CA ILE A 43 -10.30 11.41 2.71
C ILE A 43 -10.19 12.55 3.74
N SER A 44 -11.31 13.08 4.21
CA SER A 44 -11.31 14.11 5.27
C SER A 44 -10.70 13.57 6.55
N PHE A 45 -11.09 12.35 6.97
CA PHE A 45 -10.49 11.67 8.11
C PHE A 45 -8.97 11.47 7.90
N GLY A 46 -8.58 10.94 6.73
CA GLY A 46 -7.18 10.71 6.40
C GLY A 46 -6.33 11.98 6.44
N LEU A 47 -6.83 13.07 5.89
CA LEU A 47 -6.12 14.36 5.90
C LEU A 47 -6.07 14.97 7.31
N VAL A 48 -7.18 15.01 8.03
CA VAL A 48 -7.22 15.62 9.37
C VAL A 48 -6.40 14.78 10.36
N ILE A 49 -6.71 13.50 10.49
CA ILE A 49 -6.09 12.63 11.50
C ILE A 49 -4.68 12.18 11.07
N GLY A 50 -4.47 11.84 9.78
CA GLY A 50 -3.18 11.36 9.30
C GLY A 50 -2.14 12.45 9.06
N LYS A 51 -2.57 13.72 8.89
CA LYS A 51 -1.68 14.80 8.44
C LYS A 51 -1.80 16.08 9.27
N GLU A 52 -2.99 16.71 9.33
CA GLU A 52 -3.13 18.06 9.89
C GLU A 52 -2.91 18.11 11.41
N ILE A 53 -3.35 17.11 12.15
CA ILE A 53 -3.13 17.01 13.62
C ILE A 53 -1.64 17.02 13.97
N PHE A 54 -0.78 16.43 13.11
CA PHE A 54 0.66 16.38 13.33
C PHE A 54 1.41 17.62 12.83
N GLY A 55 0.72 18.57 12.23
CA GLY A 55 1.29 19.86 11.81
C GLY A 55 1.38 20.04 10.29
N GLY A 56 0.65 19.25 9.50
CA GLY A 56 0.50 19.41 8.06
C GLY A 56 1.58 18.72 7.22
N THR A 57 1.79 19.20 6.02
CA THR A 57 2.73 18.62 5.04
C THR A 57 4.16 18.53 5.59
N GLY A 58 4.77 17.36 5.46
CA GLY A 58 6.13 17.11 5.93
C GLY A 58 6.24 16.69 7.40
N LYS A 59 5.11 16.58 8.12
CA LYS A 59 5.05 16.16 9.53
C LYS A 59 4.06 15.01 9.76
N ASN A 60 3.45 14.49 8.71
CA ASN A 60 2.53 13.37 8.80
C ASN A 60 3.26 12.11 9.28
N PHE A 61 2.69 11.50 10.30
CA PHE A 61 3.21 10.28 10.91
C PHE A 61 2.79 9.02 10.13
N LEU A 62 1.61 9.05 9.54
CA LEU A 62 1.04 7.98 8.70
C LEU A 62 0.78 8.52 7.29
N ASN A 63 0.72 7.62 6.32
CA ASN A 63 0.26 7.97 4.98
C ASN A 63 -1.23 8.38 5.03
N PRO A 64 -1.59 9.64 4.67
CA PRO A 64 -2.97 10.13 4.83
C PRO A 64 -3.99 9.39 3.97
N ALA A 65 -3.60 8.99 2.75
CA ALA A 65 -4.48 8.24 1.85
C ALA A 65 -4.83 6.86 2.44
N LEU A 66 -3.84 6.17 2.98
CA LEU A 66 -4.04 4.87 3.64
C LEU A 66 -4.79 4.99 4.95
N THR A 67 -4.58 6.06 5.72
CA THR A 67 -5.34 6.34 6.95
C THR A 67 -6.82 6.53 6.64
N GLY A 68 -7.14 7.28 5.58
CA GLY A 68 -8.52 7.45 5.11
C GLY A 68 -9.15 6.13 4.62
N ARG A 69 -8.39 5.33 3.86
CA ARG A 69 -8.86 4.01 3.41
C ARG A 69 -9.08 3.05 4.58
N ALA A 70 -8.18 3.04 5.57
CA ALA A 70 -8.34 2.23 6.78
C ALA A 70 -9.59 2.62 7.57
N PHE A 71 -9.87 3.91 7.71
CA PHE A 71 -11.10 4.39 8.32
C PHE A 71 -12.33 3.84 7.60
N LEU A 72 -12.38 3.93 6.27
CA LEU A 72 -13.50 3.39 5.50
C LEU A 72 -13.63 1.88 5.64
N TYR A 73 -12.54 1.16 5.65
CA TYR A 73 -12.52 -0.29 5.81
C TYR A 73 -13.13 -0.74 7.13
N PHE A 74 -12.86 -0.03 8.23
CA PHE A 74 -13.41 -0.36 9.55
C PHE A 74 -14.80 0.22 9.78
N ALA A 75 -15.10 1.40 9.25
CA ALA A 75 -16.38 2.07 9.45
C ALA A 75 -17.48 1.60 8.49
N TYR A 76 -17.12 1.27 7.26
CA TYR A 76 -18.04 0.91 6.16
C TYR A 76 -17.56 -0.32 5.39
N PRO A 77 -17.37 -1.47 6.04
CA PRO A 77 -16.81 -2.66 5.39
C PRO A 77 -17.66 -3.16 4.21
N ALA A 78 -18.98 -3.03 4.27
CA ALA A 78 -19.87 -3.49 3.21
C ALA A 78 -19.66 -2.80 1.85
N GLN A 79 -19.14 -1.57 1.84
CA GLN A 79 -18.87 -0.80 0.64
C GLN A 79 -17.42 -0.90 0.16
N ILE A 80 -16.55 -1.50 0.95
CA ILE A 80 -15.10 -1.63 0.61
C ILE A 80 -14.69 -3.09 0.44
N SER A 81 -15.29 -4.01 1.20
CA SER A 81 -15.01 -5.44 1.10
C SER A 81 -16.26 -6.18 0.64
N GLY A 82 -16.07 -7.18 -0.21
CA GLY A 82 -17.14 -8.01 -0.75
C GLY A 82 -17.02 -8.22 -2.24
N ASP A 83 -17.72 -9.19 -2.76
CA ASP A 83 -17.50 -9.73 -4.10
C ASP A 83 -17.90 -8.79 -5.23
N LYS A 84 -18.74 -7.80 -4.98
CA LYS A 84 -19.31 -6.95 -6.03
C LYS A 84 -18.73 -5.54 -6.12
N VAL A 85 -18.01 -5.09 -5.09
CA VAL A 85 -17.55 -3.70 -4.98
C VAL A 85 -16.38 -3.33 -5.88
N TRP A 86 -15.73 -4.30 -6.51
CA TRP A 86 -14.51 -4.11 -7.30
C TRP A 86 -14.76 -4.03 -8.81
N ILE A 87 -16.02 -4.02 -9.25
CA ILE A 87 -16.40 -3.91 -10.65
C ILE A 87 -17.29 -2.70 -10.83
N ALA A 88 -17.04 -1.91 -11.87
CA ALA A 88 -17.84 -0.74 -12.20
C ALA A 88 -19.21 -1.13 -12.77
N GLY A 89 -20.24 -0.31 -12.51
CA GLY A 89 -21.56 -0.45 -13.13
C GLY A 89 -22.46 -1.52 -12.50
N ILE A 90 -22.16 -1.96 -11.26
CA ILE A 90 -22.96 -2.94 -10.52
C ILE A 90 -24.20 -2.29 -9.82
N SER A 91 -24.42 -1.00 -9.97
CA SER A 91 -25.55 -0.32 -9.32
C SER A 91 -26.92 -0.97 -9.60
N ASP A 92 -27.05 -1.70 -10.70
CA ASP A 92 -28.28 -2.41 -11.09
C ASP A 92 -28.09 -3.94 -10.97
N TYR A 93 -28.23 -4.45 -9.73
CA TYR A 93 -28.05 -5.88 -9.41
C TYR A 93 -28.95 -6.83 -10.25
N ASN A 94 -30.04 -6.32 -10.80
CA ASN A 94 -30.96 -7.09 -11.65
C ASN A 94 -30.41 -7.40 -13.04
N LEU A 95 -29.35 -6.69 -13.47
CA LEU A 95 -28.73 -6.88 -14.77
C LEU A 95 -27.49 -7.79 -14.71
N ILE A 96 -27.09 -8.23 -13.52
CA ILE A 96 -25.94 -9.11 -13.35
C ILE A 96 -26.34 -10.54 -13.68
N PRO A 97 -25.64 -11.25 -14.57
CA PRO A 97 -25.91 -12.66 -14.84
C PRO A 97 -25.82 -13.51 -13.56
N GLU A 98 -26.66 -14.54 -13.46
CA GLU A 98 -26.59 -15.50 -12.37
C GLU A 98 -25.19 -16.14 -12.33
N GLY A 99 -24.60 -16.21 -11.11
CA GLY A 99 -23.24 -16.74 -10.91
C GLY A 99 -22.10 -15.75 -11.14
N TYR A 100 -22.40 -14.49 -11.48
CA TYR A 100 -21.36 -13.47 -11.62
C TYR A 100 -20.85 -13.02 -10.25
N SER A 101 -19.53 -13.09 -10.06
CA SER A 101 -18.84 -12.63 -8.84
C SER A 101 -17.85 -11.52 -9.19
N GLY A 102 -17.82 -10.46 -8.39
CA GLY A 102 -16.83 -9.39 -8.45
C GLY A 102 -15.64 -9.66 -7.54
N ALA A 103 -15.44 -10.89 -7.10
CA ALA A 103 -14.31 -11.26 -6.25
C ALA A 103 -12.99 -10.90 -6.92
N THR A 104 -12.09 -10.26 -6.17
CA THR A 104 -10.74 -9.97 -6.65
C THR A 104 -9.98 -11.27 -6.85
N ALA A 105 -8.97 -11.25 -7.73
CA ALA A 105 -8.09 -12.41 -7.93
C ALA A 105 -7.48 -12.90 -6.59
N LEU A 106 -7.29 -11.99 -5.63
CA LEU A 106 -6.78 -12.30 -4.31
C LEU A 106 -7.85 -12.93 -3.40
N GLY A 107 -9.12 -12.54 -3.54
CA GLY A 107 -10.25 -13.19 -2.87
C GLY A 107 -10.42 -14.64 -3.36
N VAL A 108 -10.39 -14.86 -4.68
CA VAL A 108 -10.40 -16.20 -5.28
C VAL A 108 -9.21 -17.04 -4.79
N ALA A 109 -8.04 -16.42 -4.66
CA ALA A 109 -6.86 -17.06 -4.11
C ALA A 109 -7.04 -17.53 -2.66
N ALA A 110 -7.67 -16.71 -1.84
CA ALA A 110 -7.90 -17.03 -0.43
C ALA A 110 -8.85 -18.24 -0.24
N GLU A 111 -9.84 -18.38 -1.13
CA GLU A 111 -10.80 -19.49 -1.07
C GLU A 111 -10.30 -20.78 -1.74
N SER A 112 -9.74 -20.66 -2.93
CA SER A 112 -9.47 -21.81 -3.81
C SER A 112 -7.98 -21.96 -4.16
N GLY A 113 -7.11 -21.11 -3.65
CA GLY A 113 -5.67 -21.16 -3.87
C GLY A 113 -5.25 -20.95 -5.33
N MET A 114 -4.12 -21.55 -5.69
CA MET A 114 -3.53 -21.41 -7.03
C MET A 114 -4.45 -21.93 -8.14
N ALA A 115 -5.16 -23.04 -7.89
CA ALA A 115 -6.07 -23.62 -8.86
C ALA A 115 -7.25 -22.68 -9.19
N GLY A 116 -7.80 -22.01 -8.19
CA GLY A 116 -8.86 -21.02 -8.40
C GLY A 116 -8.39 -19.84 -9.26
N ILE A 117 -7.21 -19.29 -8.95
CA ILE A 117 -6.64 -18.17 -9.72
C ILE A 117 -6.43 -18.55 -11.18
N THR A 118 -5.77 -19.69 -11.45
CA THR A 118 -5.42 -20.11 -12.82
C THR A 118 -6.63 -20.52 -13.65
N ASN A 119 -7.74 -20.93 -13.02
CA ASN A 119 -9.00 -21.19 -13.71
C ASN A 119 -9.75 -19.89 -14.07
N ALA A 120 -9.65 -18.88 -13.22
CA ALA A 120 -10.36 -17.61 -13.41
C ALA A 120 -9.58 -16.60 -14.29
N TYR A 121 -8.26 -16.53 -14.12
CA TYR A 121 -7.41 -15.51 -14.74
C TYR A 121 -6.08 -16.11 -15.24
N THR A 122 -5.59 -15.61 -16.38
CA THR A 122 -4.21 -15.86 -16.77
C THR A 122 -3.27 -14.86 -16.06
N TRP A 123 -2.00 -15.23 -15.89
CA TRP A 123 -1.01 -14.30 -15.32
C TRP A 123 -0.88 -13.03 -16.17
N MET A 124 -1.06 -13.14 -17.50
CA MET A 124 -1.01 -12.00 -18.42
C MET A 124 -2.21 -11.06 -18.22
N ASP A 125 -3.41 -11.59 -17.94
CA ASP A 125 -4.56 -10.77 -17.61
C ASP A 125 -4.34 -9.96 -16.34
N ALA A 126 -3.77 -10.58 -15.31
CA ALA A 126 -3.40 -9.89 -14.08
C ALA A 126 -2.33 -8.82 -14.31
N PHE A 127 -1.35 -9.08 -15.18
CA PHE A 127 -0.29 -8.14 -15.53
C PHE A 127 -0.79 -6.94 -16.35
N LEU A 128 -1.70 -7.18 -17.30
CA LEU A 128 -2.30 -6.14 -18.14
C LEU A 128 -3.35 -5.32 -17.38
N GLY A 129 -4.00 -5.92 -16.37
CA GLY A 129 -5.04 -5.27 -15.57
C GLY A 129 -6.47 -5.67 -15.95
N ASN A 130 -6.66 -6.78 -16.68
CA ASN A 130 -7.97 -7.32 -17.05
C ASN A 130 -8.57 -8.17 -15.91
N ILE A 131 -8.47 -7.65 -14.67
CA ILE A 131 -8.95 -8.31 -13.45
C ILE A 131 -9.76 -7.30 -12.61
N PRO A 132 -10.73 -7.76 -11.81
CA PRO A 132 -11.45 -6.91 -10.86
C PRO A 132 -10.50 -6.31 -9.81
N GLY A 133 -10.67 -5.01 -9.51
CA GLY A 133 -9.85 -4.32 -8.53
C GLY A 133 -10.20 -2.86 -8.38
N SER A 134 -9.43 -2.13 -7.56
CA SER A 134 -9.62 -0.69 -7.38
C SER A 134 -9.24 0.09 -8.65
N VAL A 135 -9.70 1.34 -8.72
CA VAL A 135 -9.63 2.18 -9.94
C VAL A 135 -8.21 2.28 -10.53
N GLY A 136 -7.19 2.35 -9.69
CA GLY A 136 -5.79 2.60 -10.13
C GLY A 136 -4.83 1.44 -9.96
N GLU A 137 -5.25 0.29 -9.41
CA GLU A 137 -4.30 -0.75 -8.99
C GLU A 137 -4.23 -1.97 -9.92
N THR A 138 -5.10 -2.08 -10.93
CA THR A 138 -5.21 -3.28 -11.74
C THR A 138 -4.08 -3.45 -12.75
N SER A 139 -3.66 -2.38 -13.45
CA SER A 139 -2.64 -2.45 -14.51
C SER A 139 -1.22 -2.31 -14.00
N ILE A 140 -0.48 -3.41 -13.97
CA ILE A 140 0.95 -3.41 -13.56
C ILE A 140 1.80 -2.59 -14.54
N ILE A 141 1.49 -2.60 -15.83
CA ILE A 141 2.23 -1.81 -16.84
C ILE A 141 2.12 -0.32 -16.53
N ALA A 142 0.94 0.19 -16.26
CA ALA A 142 0.74 1.60 -15.91
C ALA A 142 1.50 1.96 -14.61
N ILE A 143 1.47 1.08 -13.62
CA ILE A 143 2.21 1.25 -12.36
C ILE A 143 3.73 1.28 -12.60
N LEU A 144 4.27 0.41 -13.47
CA LEU A 144 5.70 0.40 -13.81
C LEU A 144 6.15 1.65 -14.57
N ILE A 145 5.30 2.20 -15.44
CA ILE A 145 5.57 3.50 -16.08
C ILE A 145 5.64 4.60 -15.00
N GLY A 146 4.68 4.61 -14.07
CA GLY A 146 4.71 5.52 -12.93
C GLY A 146 5.96 5.36 -12.06
N LEU A 147 6.38 4.12 -11.79
CA LEU A 147 7.63 3.83 -11.06
C LEU A 147 8.85 4.41 -11.80
N ALA A 148 8.94 4.22 -13.11
CA ALA A 148 10.04 4.75 -13.90
C ALA A 148 10.14 6.28 -13.78
N VAL A 149 9.00 6.98 -13.90
CA VAL A 149 8.94 8.44 -13.72
C VAL A 149 9.40 8.84 -12.32
N LEU A 150 8.90 8.19 -11.28
CA LEU A 150 9.24 8.51 -9.88
C LEU A 150 10.72 8.23 -9.56
N LEU A 151 11.33 7.21 -10.15
CA LEU A 151 12.76 6.91 -9.98
C LEU A 151 13.66 7.89 -10.74
N ILE A 152 13.31 8.24 -11.99
CA ILE A 152 14.05 9.21 -12.81
C ILE A 152 14.03 10.59 -12.14
N THR A 153 12.88 11.01 -11.63
CA THR A 153 12.71 12.28 -10.91
C THR A 153 13.29 12.26 -9.49
N LYS A 154 13.75 11.09 -9.01
CA LYS A 154 14.29 10.89 -7.65
C LYS A 154 13.30 11.20 -6.52
N VAL A 155 12.01 11.19 -6.80
CA VAL A 155 10.95 11.35 -5.79
C VAL A 155 10.83 10.08 -4.97
N ALA A 156 10.77 8.92 -5.62
CA ALA A 156 10.73 7.62 -4.95
C ALA A 156 12.14 7.09 -4.64
N SER A 157 12.26 6.40 -3.50
CA SER A 157 13.50 5.72 -3.12
C SER A 157 13.54 4.29 -3.66
N TYR A 158 14.46 3.99 -4.57
CA TYR A 158 14.68 2.63 -5.07
C TYR A 158 14.98 1.62 -3.96
N ARG A 159 15.54 2.08 -2.81
CA ARG A 159 15.84 1.22 -1.65
C ARG A 159 14.57 0.66 -1.00
N ILE A 160 13.53 1.49 -0.90
CA ILE A 160 12.22 1.06 -0.38
C ILE A 160 11.61 0.07 -1.37
N VAL A 161 11.60 0.39 -2.66
CA VAL A 161 11.02 -0.46 -3.71
C VAL A 161 11.68 -1.84 -3.71
N LEU A 162 13.01 -1.89 -3.80
CA LEU A 162 13.75 -3.15 -3.81
C LEU A 162 13.65 -3.89 -2.47
N GLY A 163 13.72 -3.17 -1.35
CA GLY A 163 13.56 -3.76 -0.02
C GLY A 163 12.20 -4.46 0.15
N THR A 164 11.11 -3.80 -0.27
CA THR A 164 9.76 -4.38 -0.19
C THR A 164 9.62 -5.60 -1.11
N PHE A 165 10.16 -5.51 -2.32
CA PHE A 165 10.11 -6.62 -3.26
C PHE A 165 10.91 -7.83 -2.76
N VAL A 166 12.11 -7.62 -2.22
CA VAL A 166 12.93 -8.67 -1.59
C VAL A 166 12.23 -9.26 -0.37
N GLY A 167 11.65 -8.43 0.51
CA GLY A 167 10.90 -8.90 1.68
C GLY A 167 9.72 -9.80 1.29
N MET A 168 8.98 -9.41 0.25
CA MET A 168 7.87 -10.18 -0.31
C MET A 168 8.34 -11.53 -0.85
N ILE A 169 9.40 -11.57 -1.67
CA ILE A 169 9.95 -12.81 -2.23
C ILE A 169 10.41 -13.75 -1.12
N LEU A 170 11.18 -13.21 -0.15
CA LEU A 170 11.69 -14.02 0.96
C LEU A 170 10.55 -14.66 1.75
N MET A 171 9.57 -13.86 2.17
CA MET A 171 8.49 -14.38 3.00
C MET A 171 7.57 -15.33 2.24
N SER A 172 7.22 -15.03 0.99
CA SER A 172 6.45 -15.94 0.13
C SER A 172 7.18 -17.28 -0.07
N SER A 173 8.49 -17.25 -0.34
CA SER A 173 9.28 -18.46 -0.51
C SER A 173 9.35 -19.30 0.78
N ILE A 174 9.50 -18.67 1.93
CA ILE A 174 9.48 -19.36 3.23
C ILE A 174 8.13 -20.05 3.44
N LEU A 175 7.02 -19.36 3.21
CA LEU A 175 5.69 -19.93 3.39
C LEU A 175 5.40 -21.04 2.39
N ASN A 176 5.87 -20.94 1.14
CA ASN A 176 5.77 -22.02 0.15
C ASN A 176 6.53 -23.28 0.60
N ILE A 177 7.72 -23.12 1.25
CA ILE A 177 8.51 -24.27 1.76
C ILE A 177 7.81 -24.89 2.98
N VAL A 178 7.26 -24.07 3.88
CA VAL A 178 6.54 -24.55 5.06
C VAL A 178 5.27 -25.31 4.65
N GLY A 179 4.55 -24.78 3.66
CA GLY A 179 3.30 -25.36 3.18
C GLY A 179 2.20 -25.36 4.23
N SER A 180 0.97 -25.65 3.82
CA SER A 180 -0.18 -25.87 4.71
C SER A 180 -1.22 -26.70 4.00
N GLU A 181 -1.78 -27.70 4.69
CA GLU A 181 -2.88 -28.53 4.15
C GLU A 181 -4.22 -27.81 4.20
N THR A 182 -4.39 -26.89 5.14
CA THR A 182 -5.66 -26.20 5.40
C THR A 182 -5.77 -24.84 4.74
N ASN A 183 -4.65 -24.19 4.41
CA ASN A 183 -4.64 -22.84 3.86
C ASN A 183 -4.00 -22.83 2.46
N PRO A 184 -4.82 -22.68 1.41
CA PRO A 184 -4.35 -22.74 0.02
C PRO A 184 -3.45 -21.56 -0.37
N MET A 185 -3.47 -20.47 0.37
CA MET A 185 -2.63 -19.28 0.13
C MET A 185 -1.13 -19.56 0.29
N PHE A 186 -0.74 -20.58 1.07
CA PHE A 186 0.66 -20.99 1.23
C PHE A 186 1.30 -21.47 -0.06
N ALA A 187 0.52 -22.00 -0.99
CA ALA A 187 1.01 -22.53 -2.27
C ALA A 187 1.20 -21.46 -3.36
N ILE A 188 0.81 -20.21 -3.11
CA ILE A 188 0.88 -19.15 -4.11
C ILE A 188 2.33 -18.67 -4.26
N PRO A 189 2.92 -18.74 -5.47
CA PRO A 189 4.29 -18.30 -5.69
C PRO A 189 4.40 -16.76 -5.71
N TRP A 190 5.60 -16.25 -5.40
CA TRP A 190 5.88 -14.83 -5.27
C TRP A 190 5.50 -13.99 -6.49
N TYR A 191 5.62 -14.54 -7.71
CA TYR A 191 5.30 -13.78 -8.94
C TYR A 191 3.79 -13.52 -9.11
N TRP A 192 2.93 -14.34 -8.52
CA TRP A 192 1.51 -14.04 -8.41
C TRP A 192 1.24 -12.95 -7.37
N HIS A 193 1.87 -13.03 -6.20
CA HIS A 193 1.75 -11.98 -5.19
C HIS A 193 2.17 -10.59 -5.69
N ALA A 194 3.07 -10.52 -6.67
CA ALA A 194 3.53 -9.29 -7.27
C ALA A 194 2.47 -8.62 -8.18
N VAL A 195 1.61 -9.42 -8.85
CA VAL A 195 0.67 -8.92 -9.86
C VAL A 195 -0.77 -8.85 -9.37
N ILE A 196 -1.15 -9.59 -8.32
CA ILE A 196 -2.51 -9.58 -7.79
C ILE A 196 -2.64 -8.65 -6.58
N GLY A 197 -3.83 -8.02 -6.49
CA GLY A 197 -4.16 -7.07 -5.43
C GLY A 197 -3.36 -5.78 -5.48
N SER A 198 -3.43 -5.01 -4.42
CA SER A 198 -2.85 -3.67 -4.30
C SER A 198 -1.32 -3.64 -4.09
N PHE A 199 -0.60 -4.77 -4.19
CA PHE A 199 0.83 -4.83 -3.88
C PHE A 199 1.66 -3.86 -4.73
N ALA A 200 1.55 -3.92 -6.05
CA ALA A 200 2.35 -3.10 -6.95
C ALA A 200 2.03 -1.60 -6.79
N PHE A 201 0.75 -1.25 -6.69
CA PHE A 201 0.32 0.13 -6.48
C PHE A 201 0.81 0.67 -5.13
N GLY A 202 0.60 -0.07 -4.07
CA GLY A 202 1.07 0.30 -2.73
C GLY A 202 2.59 0.40 -2.63
N LEU A 203 3.32 -0.52 -3.28
CA LEU A 203 4.77 -0.49 -3.36
C LEU A 203 5.28 0.79 -4.02
N VAL A 204 4.69 1.19 -5.15
CA VAL A 204 5.21 2.29 -5.98
C VAL A 204 4.78 3.65 -5.46
N PHE A 205 3.51 3.83 -5.12
CA PHE A 205 2.95 5.15 -4.84
C PHE A 205 2.74 5.46 -3.37
N MET A 206 2.61 4.43 -2.52
CA MET A 206 2.27 4.63 -1.11
C MET A 206 3.43 4.32 -0.16
N ALA A 207 4.17 3.23 -0.37
CA ALA A 207 5.32 2.88 0.46
C ALA A 207 6.51 3.83 0.26
N THR A 208 6.62 4.43 -0.93
CA THR A 208 7.70 5.38 -1.27
C THR A 208 7.40 6.82 -0.85
N GLU A 209 6.30 7.08 -0.17
CA GLU A 209 6.02 8.40 0.37
C GLU A 209 7.18 8.88 1.25
N PRO A 210 7.78 10.05 0.92
CA PRO A 210 9.04 10.45 1.56
C PRO A 210 8.88 10.91 3.01
N VAL A 211 7.66 11.24 3.46
CA VAL A 211 7.42 11.83 4.78
C VAL A 211 7.18 10.77 5.84
N SER A 212 6.28 9.81 5.58
CA SER A 212 5.92 8.77 6.55
C SER A 212 6.88 7.57 6.56
N GLY A 213 7.75 7.46 5.55
CA GLY A 213 8.76 6.42 5.46
C GLY A 213 10.06 6.75 6.21
N SER A 214 10.98 5.76 6.30
CA SER A 214 12.29 5.95 6.91
C SER A 214 13.15 6.98 6.14
N GLY A 215 13.81 7.87 6.87
CA GLY A 215 14.68 8.92 6.33
C GLY A 215 16.12 8.46 6.05
N THR A 216 16.64 7.47 6.78
CA THR A 216 18.02 6.99 6.62
C THR A 216 18.17 5.97 5.49
N ASN A 217 19.33 5.94 4.84
CA ASN A 217 19.56 5.03 3.72
C ASN A 217 19.44 3.54 4.10
N THR A 218 19.98 3.17 5.25
CA THR A 218 19.88 1.80 5.79
C THR A 218 18.46 1.52 6.27
N GLY A 219 17.85 2.52 6.92
CA GLY A 219 16.48 2.42 7.39
C GLY A 219 15.47 2.20 6.25
N ARG A 220 15.68 2.81 5.08
CA ARG A 220 14.84 2.59 3.89
C ARG A 220 14.83 1.13 3.41
N TRP A 221 15.97 0.43 3.48
CA TRP A 221 16.03 -0.99 3.18
C TRP A 221 15.25 -1.80 4.22
N LEU A 222 15.48 -1.57 5.51
CA LEU A 222 14.78 -2.26 6.59
C LEU A 222 13.28 -2.01 6.55
N TYR A 223 12.89 -0.75 6.37
CA TYR A 223 11.49 -0.34 6.23
C TYR A 223 10.81 -1.06 5.06
N GLY A 224 11.45 -1.10 3.90
CA GLY A 224 10.93 -1.84 2.75
C GLY A 224 10.79 -3.34 3.03
N ILE A 225 11.81 -3.98 3.60
CA ILE A 225 11.76 -5.41 3.96
C ILE A 225 10.62 -5.70 4.93
N VAL A 226 10.43 -4.84 5.94
CA VAL A 226 9.31 -4.97 6.90
C VAL A 226 7.96 -4.93 6.16
N ILE A 227 7.76 -4.00 5.23
CA ILE A 227 6.52 -3.96 4.43
C ILE A 227 6.34 -5.26 3.65
N GLY A 228 7.38 -5.70 2.91
CA GLY A 228 7.30 -6.90 2.07
C GLY A 228 7.00 -8.18 2.87
N VAL A 229 7.62 -8.33 4.03
CA VAL A 229 7.35 -9.46 4.93
C VAL A 229 5.93 -9.38 5.49
N THR A 230 5.54 -8.21 6.00
CA THR A 230 4.25 -8.03 6.68
C THR A 230 3.08 -8.20 5.71
N VAL A 231 3.20 -7.73 4.45
CA VAL A 231 2.12 -7.89 3.46
C VAL A 231 1.83 -9.36 3.18
N ILE A 232 2.86 -10.19 3.06
CA ILE A 232 2.68 -11.64 2.81
C ILE A 232 2.13 -12.33 4.06
N LEU A 233 2.62 -11.98 5.25
CA LEU A 233 2.06 -12.51 6.50
C LEU A 233 0.55 -12.21 6.62
N ILE A 234 0.15 -10.96 6.36
CA ILE A 234 -1.28 -10.59 6.43
C ILE A 234 -2.08 -11.35 5.38
N ARG A 235 -1.62 -11.38 4.12
CA ARG A 235 -2.31 -12.07 3.02
C ARG A 235 -2.53 -13.56 3.27
N VAL A 236 -1.51 -14.23 3.79
CA VAL A 236 -1.53 -15.69 3.93
C VAL A 236 -2.13 -16.13 5.25
N ILE A 237 -1.86 -15.43 6.36
CA ILE A 237 -2.31 -15.85 7.69
C ILE A 237 -3.71 -15.32 8.01
N ASN A 238 -4.09 -14.16 7.47
CA ASN A 238 -5.38 -13.55 7.76
C ASN A 238 -6.35 -13.63 6.57
N PRO A 239 -7.17 -14.69 6.45
CA PRO A 239 -8.09 -14.85 5.34
C PRO A 239 -9.20 -13.77 5.30
N ALA A 240 -9.46 -13.09 6.40
CA ALA A 240 -10.46 -12.02 6.46
C ALA A 240 -9.98 -10.73 5.77
N PHE A 241 -8.67 -10.59 5.51
CA PHE A 241 -8.10 -9.42 4.86
C PHE A 241 -6.96 -9.80 3.90
N PRO A 242 -7.29 -10.43 2.76
CA PRO A 242 -6.26 -10.94 1.83
C PRO A 242 -5.44 -9.84 1.15
N GLU A 243 -5.91 -8.59 1.10
CA GLU A 243 -5.16 -7.47 0.47
C GLU A 243 -3.85 -7.14 1.20
N GLY A 244 -3.89 -6.92 2.49
CA GLY A 244 -2.73 -6.77 3.38
C GLY A 244 -1.86 -5.52 3.19
N MET A 245 -1.74 -4.95 1.98
CA MET A 245 -0.76 -3.91 1.66
C MET A 245 -0.98 -2.61 2.44
N MET A 246 -2.22 -2.19 2.59
CA MET A 246 -2.58 -0.99 3.37
C MET A 246 -2.11 -1.11 4.82
N LEU A 247 -2.43 -2.21 5.48
CA LEU A 247 -2.07 -2.44 6.89
C LEU A 247 -0.56 -2.61 7.04
N ALA A 248 0.12 -3.28 6.10
CA ALA A 248 1.56 -3.45 6.11
C ALA A 248 2.30 -2.12 6.04
N ILE A 249 1.87 -1.20 5.17
CA ILE A 249 2.48 0.14 5.07
C ILE A 249 2.20 0.95 6.33
N LEU A 250 0.96 0.99 6.82
CA LEU A 250 0.63 1.71 8.06
C LEU A 250 1.43 1.17 9.25
N PHE A 251 1.57 -0.14 9.38
CA PHE A 251 2.40 -0.76 10.41
C PHE A 251 3.88 -0.35 10.27
N ALA A 252 4.42 -0.38 9.06
CA ALA A 252 5.78 0.04 8.81
C ALA A 252 6.00 1.54 9.08
N ASN A 253 5.01 2.40 8.79
CA ASN A 253 5.06 3.82 9.14
C ASN A 253 5.23 4.03 10.65
N LEU A 254 4.52 3.23 11.48
CA LEU A 254 4.68 3.26 12.93
C LEU A 254 6.11 2.88 13.36
N LEU A 255 6.75 1.97 12.64
CA LEU A 255 8.10 1.50 12.93
C LEU A 255 9.20 2.38 12.35
N ALA A 256 8.90 3.23 11.35
CA ALA A 256 9.89 4.04 10.65
C ALA A 256 10.76 4.90 11.59
N PRO A 257 10.20 5.63 12.58
CA PRO A 257 11.01 6.39 13.54
C PRO A 257 11.91 5.50 14.43
N VAL A 258 11.43 4.31 14.79
CA VAL A 258 12.20 3.35 15.59
C VAL A 258 13.37 2.80 14.79
N ILE A 259 13.14 2.44 13.53
CA ILE A 259 14.18 1.98 12.58
C ILE A 259 15.26 3.06 12.42
N ASP A 260 14.85 4.30 12.17
CA ASP A 260 15.79 5.42 12.02
C ASP A 260 16.58 5.68 13.30
N HIS A 261 15.94 5.62 14.46
CA HIS A 261 16.62 5.76 15.75
C HIS A 261 17.70 4.69 15.93
N MET A 262 17.40 3.43 15.66
CA MET A 262 18.38 2.33 15.75
C MET A 262 19.58 2.55 14.82
N VAL A 263 19.34 2.97 13.59
CA VAL A 263 20.40 3.25 12.60
C VAL A 263 21.28 4.43 13.05
N ILE A 264 20.68 5.51 13.55
CA ILE A 264 21.39 6.68 14.04
C ILE A 264 22.25 6.32 15.27
N MET A 265 21.71 5.58 16.23
CA MET A 265 22.45 5.14 17.41
C MET A 265 23.63 4.23 17.05
N SER A 266 23.46 3.33 16.08
CA SER A 266 24.56 2.52 15.55
C SER A 266 25.67 3.37 14.94
N ASN A 267 25.30 4.39 14.14
CA ASN A 267 26.27 5.30 13.53
C ASN A 267 27.01 6.17 14.57
N ILE A 268 26.30 6.61 15.62
CA ILE A 268 26.92 7.36 16.72
C ILE A 268 27.94 6.49 17.46
N LYS A 269 27.59 5.22 17.78
CA LYS A 269 28.53 4.28 18.42
C LYS A 269 29.79 4.08 17.57
N LYS A 270 29.64 3.86 16.25
CA LYS A 270 30.79 3.72 15.35
C LYS A 270 31.69 4.95 15.33
N ARG A 271 31.11 6.16 15.29
CA ARG A 271 31.88 7.41 15.33
C ARG A 271 32.61 7.59 16.65
N LYS A 272 31.97 7.32 17.79
CA LYS A 272 32.62 7.41 19.09
C LYS A 272 33.80 6.44 19.23
N ALA A 273 33.72 5.24 18.70
CA ALA A 273 34.82 4.30 18.66
C ALA A 273 36.04 4.85 17.91
N LEU A 274 35.82 5.51 16.77
CA LEU A 274 36.89 6.12 15.96
C LEU A 274 37.55 7.35 16.63
N TYR A 275 36.91 8.02 17.58
CA TYR A 275 37.48 9.15 18.32
C TYR A 275 38.18 8.75 19.61
N ASN A 276 37.99 7.51 20.06
CA ASN A 276 38.62 6.98 21.27
C ASN A 276 39.87 6.11 20.94
N GLU A 277 40.19 5.94 19.66
CA GLU A 277 41.46 5.44 19.11
C GLU A 277 42.38 6.64 18.76
#